data_c5798f629a210dd2286f73a1bfaa2cd1
#
_entry.id   c5798f629a210dd2286f73a1bfaa2cd1
#
_cell.length_a   1.000
_cell.length_b   1.000
_cell.length_c   1.000
_cell.angle_alpha   90.00
_cell.angle_beta   90.00
_cell.angle_gamma   90.00
#
_symmetry.space_group_name_H-M   'P 1'
#
loop_
_entity.id
_entity.type
_entity.pdbx_description
1 polymer ?
#
loop_
_entity_poly.entity_id
_entity_poly.type
_entity_poly.pdbx_seq_one_letter_code
_entity_poly.pdbx_strand_id
1 'polypeptide(L)'
;MSVNSFGRMLRFSTWGESHGPAIGAVVDGCPPGISLSEADVQPWLDKRRPGTSRFTTQRQEPDQVRILSGVFEGQTTGTPISLMIDNVDQRSKDYSEVAKAYRPGHADYTYDAKYGHRDWRGGGRSSARETASRVAAGAVARLVVPEVSIVAYLVEMGGDRIDRGAFDVGQISANPFFCPDAGAAARWEVLLDAARKAGSSLGAVIECVATGVPAGWGAPLYAKLDAELAAACMSINAVKGVEIGDGFDASRLRGEQNADAMRAGDGGPQFLANHSGGIAGGISTGQPVVVRVGFKPTSSILTPVETIDRMGAETEIVTRGRHDPCVAIRGAPVVEAMMALVLADQKLLHRGQCGGNRG
;
A
#
# COMPACT_ATOMS: atom_id res chain seq x y z
N MET A 1 -3.76 -0.12 -25.31
CA MET A 1 -3.43 -1.19 -24.35
C MET A 1 -3.86 -0.76 -22.96
N SER A 2 -4.47 -1.63 -22.16
CA SER A 2 -4.80 -1.32 -20.77
C SER A 2 -3.61 -1.65 -19.86
N VAL A 3 -3.46 -0.91 -18.74
CA VAL A 3 -2.37 -1.07 -17.78
C VAL A 3 -3.00 -1.59 -16.48
N ASN A 4 -3.30 -2.90 -16.44
CA ASN A 4 -3.94 -3.57 -15.30
C ASN A 4 -3.01 -4.59 -14.61
N SER A 5 -1.75 -4.66 -15.02
CA SER A 5 -0.72 -5.51 -14.43
C SER A 5 0.45 -4.67 -13.98
N PHE A 6 1.10 -5.08 -12.89
CA PHE A 6 2.30 -4.47 -12.33
C PHE A 6 3.38 -5.55 -12.20
N GLY A 7 4.67 -5.14 -12.28
CA GLY A 7 5.83 -6.04 -12.24
C GLY A 7 6.26 -6.52 -13.64
N ARG A 8 7.42 -7.16 -13.71
CA ARG A 8 8.03 -7.66 -14.96
C ARG A 8 8.25 -9.16 -14.95
N MET A 9 9.03 -9.69 -14.01
CA MET A 9 9.24 -11.13 -13.80
C MET A 9 8.18 -11.70 -12.85
N LEU A 10 8.01 -11.08 -11.67
CA LEU A 10 6.86 -11.34 -10.81
C LEU A 10 5.79 -10.29 -11.13
N ARG A 11 4.76 -10.70 -11.84
CA ARG A 11 3.65 -9.81 -12.23
C ARG A 11 2.40 -10.14 -11.46
N PHE A 12 1.60 -9.13 -11.18
CA PHE A 12 0.25 -9.35 -10.68
C PHE A 12 -0.76 -8.44 -11.37
N SER A 13 -1.98 -8.93 -11.48
CA SER A 13 -3.15 -8.18 -11.95
C SER A 13 -4.24 -8.33 -10.90
N THR A 14 -4.92 -7.23 -10.55
CA THR A 14 -6.08 -7.27 -9.67
C THR A 14 -7.37 -7.07 -10.46
N TRP A 15 -8.44 -7.71 -10.02
CA TRP A 15 -9.76 -7.69 -10.66
C TRP A 15 -10.89 -7.59 -9.63
N GLY A 16 -12.09 -7.29 -10.11
CA GLY A 16 -13.31 -7.19 -9.32
C GLY A 16 -13.54 -5.79 -8.74
N GLU A 17 -14.80 -5.45 -8.51
CA GLU A 17 -15.29 -4.17 -8.00
C GLU A 17 -15.72 -4.28 -6.53
N SER A 18 -15.73 -3.15 -5.83
CA SER A 18 -16.08 -3.07 -4.40
C SER A 18 -17.44 -3.68 -4.05
N HIS A 19 -18.41 -3.60 -4.97
CA HIS A 19 -19.78 -4.12 -4.80
C HIS A 19 -20.10 -5.20 -5.84
N GLY A 20 -19.10 -5.76 -6.52
CA GLY A 20 -19.20 -6.99 -7.30
C GLY A 20 -19.24 -8.24 -6.40
N PRO A 21 -19.39 -9.42 -6.96
CA PRO A 21 -19.48 -10.69 -6.19
C PRO A 21 -18.16 -11.00 -5.44
N ALA A 22 -17.04 -10.70 -6.05
CA ALA A 22 -15.72 -10.99 -5.51
C ALA A 22 -14.68 -9.98 -6.02
N ILE A 23 -13.53 -9.96 -5.37
CA ILE A 23 -12.29 -9.34 -5.84
C ILE A 23 -11.18 -10.38 -5.83
N GLY A 24 -10.10 -10.15 -6.55
CA GLY A 24 -8.98 -11.08 -6.55
C GLY A 24 -7.74 -10.55 -7.24
N ALA A 25 -6.73 -11.40 -7.25
CA ALA A 25 -5.49 -11.18 -7.97
C ALA A 25 -5.07 -12.44 -8.72
N VAL A 26 -4.36 -12.23 -9.81
CA VAL A 26 -3.56 -13.27 -10.47
C VAL A 26 -2.10 -12.86 -10.32
N VAL A 27 -1.29 -13.74 -9.71
CA VAL A 27 0.16 -13.58 -9.58
C VAL A 27 0.82 -14.53 -10.56
N ASP A 28 1.64 -14.00 -11.46
CA ASP A 28 2.36 -14.75 -12.48
C ASP A 28 3.88 -14.56 -12.30
N GLY A 29 4.67 -15.59 -12.62
CA GLY A 29 6.13 -15.56 -12.46
C GLY A 29 6.63 -15.92 -11.06
N CYS A 30 5.77 -16.43 -10.17
CA CYS A 30 6.22 -16.99 -8.90
C CYS A 30 7.02 -18.28 -9.17
N PRO A 31 8.26 -18.42 -8.61
CA PRO A 31 9.05 -19.63 -8.78
C PRO A 31 8.31 -20.89 -8.30
N PRO A 32 8.51 -22.05 -8.94
CA PRO A 32 7.93 -23.31 -8.47
C PRO A 32 8.60 -23.82 -7.18
N GLY A 33 7.91 -24.71 -6.46
CA GLY A 33 8.45 -25.40 -5.29
C GLY A 33 8.43 -24.58 -4.00
N ILE A 34 7.78 -23.42 -3.97
CA ILE A 34 7.57 -22.63 -2.75
C ILE A 34 6.33 -23.17 -2.04
N SER A 35 6.44 -23.45 -0.74
CA SER A 35 5.28 -23.83 0.09
C SER A 35 4.28 -22.69 0.14
N LEU A 36 3.01 -22.94 -0.21
CA LEU A 36 1.94 -21.95 -0.24
C LEU A 36 0.58 -22.58 0.03
N SER A 37 -0.12 -22.00 0.97
CA SER A 37 -1.52 -22.29 1.31
C SER A 37 -2.26 -21.00 1.65
N GLU A 38 -3.57 -21.06 1.82
CA GLU A 38 -4.37 -19.94 2.31
C GLU A 38 -3.91 -19.45 3.69
N ALA A 39 -3.38 -20.34 4.54
CA ALA A 39 -2.86 -20.02 5.86
C ALA A 39 -1.63 -19.10 5.82
N ASP A 40 -0.87 -19.09 4.73
CA ASP A 40 0.29 -18.21 4.53
C ASP A 40 -0.14 -16.79 4.08
N VAL A 41 -1.32 -16.67 3.50
CA VAL A 41 -1.88 -15.41 2.97
C VAL A 41 -2.79 -14.73 3.99
N GLN A 42 -3.63 -15.48 4.67
CA GLN A 42 -4.71 -14.97 5.52
C GLN A 42 -4.24 -14.01 6.63
N PRO A 43 -3.13 -14.22 7.36
CA PRO A 43 -2.69 -13.31 8.42
C PRO A 43 -2.41 -11.88 7.92
N TRP A 44 -1.97 -11.72 6.67
CA TRP A 44 -1.75 -10.41 6.07
C TRP A 44 -3.06 -9.70 5.72
N LEU A 45 -4.05 -10.44 5.26
CA LEU A 45 -5.39 -9.94 5.01
C LEU A 45 -6.08 -9.54 6.32
N ASP A 46 -5.90 -10.30 7.38
CA ASP A 46 -6.46 -10.01 8.70
C ASP A 46 -5.96 -8.67 9.28
N LYS A 47 -4.68 -8.33 9.04
CA LYS A 47 -4.15 -7.01 9.40
C LYS A 47 -4.81 -5.86 8.64
N ARG A 48 -5.20 -6.09 7.37
CA ARG A 48 -5.77 -5.06 6.48
C ARG A 48 -7.28 -4.98 6.54
N ARG A 49 -8.00 -6.05 6.88
CA ARG A 49 -9.46 -6.14 6.75
C ARG A 49 -10.19 -4.97 7.43
N PRO A 50 -11.39 -4.59 6.94
CA PRO A 50 -12.21 -3.57 7.58
C PRO A 50 -12.78 -4.06 8.92
N GLY A 51 -13.22 -3.13 9.78
CA GLY A 51 -13.89 -3.47 11.04
C GLY A 51 -12.95 -3.99 12.15
N THR A 52 -11.63 -3.83 12.01
CA THR A 52 -10.65 -4.25 13.04
C THR A 52 -10.63 -3.34 14.26
N SER A 53 -11.10 -2.10 14.13
CA SER A 53 -11.17 -1.12 15.22
C SER A 53 -12.30 -0.11 14.99
N ARG A 54 -12.64 0.65 16.03
CA ARG A 54 -13.60 1.76 15.95
C ARG A 54 -13.13 2.91 15.04
N PHE A 55 -11.86 2.93 14.67
CA PHE A 55 -11.22 3.94 13.81
C PHE A 55 -11.18 3.56 12.34
N THR A 56 -11.67 2.39 11.99
CA THR A 56 -11.81 1.93 10.60
C THR A 56 -13.28 1.87 10.20
N THR A 57 -13.54 1.66 8.92
CA THR A 57 -14.90 1.50 8.40
C THR A 57 -15.69 0.42 9.15
N GLN A 58 -16.98 0.63 9.31
CA GLN A 58 -17.90 -0.34 9.94
C GLN A 58 -18.30 -1.50 8.99
N ARG A 59 -17.82 -1.51 7.75
CA ARG A 59 -17.98 -2.65 6.85
C ARG A 59 -17.30 -3.87 7.45
N GLN A 60 -17.97 -5.01 7.44
CA GLN A 60 -17.43 -6.26 7.97
C GLN A 60 -17.22 -7.25 6.83
N GLU A 61 -15.98 -7.45 6.47
CA GLU A 61 -15.56 -8.43 5.48
C GLU A 61 -14.56 -9.38 6.16
N PRO A 62 -14.75 -10.70 6.08
CA PRO A 62 -13.81 -11.64 6.64
C PRO A 62 -12.52 -11.70 5.83
N ASP A 63 -12.53 -11.19 4.60
CA ASP A 63 -11.42 -11.20 3.64
C ASP A 63 -10.77 -12.59 3.51
N GLN A 64 -11.59 -13.66 3.57
CA GLN A 64 -11.10 -15.02 3.40
C GLN A 64 -10.62 -15.25 1.97
N VAL A 65 -9.36 -15.61 1.84
CA VAL A 65 -8.76 -15.93 0.55
C VAL A 65 -9.01 -17.38 0.17
N ARG A 66 -9.18 -17.61 -1.13
CA ARG A 66 -9.14 -18.95 -1.76
C ARG A 66 -8.08 -18.94 -2.86
N ILE A 67 -7.25 -19.96 -2.89
CA ILE A 67 -6.29 -20.21 -3.98
C ILE A 67 -6.96 -21.12 -4.99
N LEU A 68 -7.13 -20.65 -6.23
CA LEU A 68 -7.87 -21.35 -7.26
C LEU A 68 -6.97 -22.06 -8.29
N SER A 69 -5.69 -21.68 -8.37
CA SER A 69 -4.72 -22.27 -9.30
C SER A 69 -3.27 -21.96 -8.86
N GLY A 70 -2.31 -22.60 -9.52
CA GLY A 70 -0.88 -22.34 -9.34
C GLY A 70 -0.26 -23.04 -8.13
N VAL A 71 -1.00 -23.87 -7.41
CA VAL A 71 -0.53 -24.67 -6.27
C VAL A 71 -0.96 -26.12 -6.45
N PHE A 72 -0.06 -27.05 -6.23
CA PHE A 72 -0.31 -28.49 -6.20
C PHE A 72 0.45 -29.12 -5.03
N GLU A 73 -0.23 -29.95 -4.24
CA GLU A 73 0.32 -30.59 -3.03
C GLU A 73 1.02 -29.59 -2.08
N GLY A 74 0.43 -28.39 -1.93
CA GLY A 74 0.95 -27.33 -1.04
C GLY A 74 2.18 -26.58 -1.56
N GLN A 75 2.55 -26.75 -2.84
CA GLN A 75 3.69 -26.07 -3.45
C GLN A 75 3.28 -25.32 -4.72
N THR A 76 3.91 -24.20 -4.98
CA THR A 76 3.73 -23.44 -6.22
C THR A 76 4.23 -24.25 -7.42
N THR A 77 3.51 -24.17 -8.53
CA THR A 77 3.80 -24.92 -9.76
C THR A 77 4.62 -24.14 -10.80
N GLY A 78 4.84 -22.82 -10.57
CA GLY A 78 5.41 -21.91 -11.56
C GLY A 78 4.40 -21.40 -12.60
N THR A 79 3.12 -21.81 -12.48
CA THR A 79 2.01 -21.29 -13.30
C THR A 79 1.24 -20.20 -12.56
N PRO A 80 0.34 -19.43 -13.22
CA PRO A 80 -0.37 -18.33 -12.56
C PRO A 80 -1.14 -18.76 -11.31
N ILE A 81 -0.92 -18.05 -10.20
CA ILE A 81 -1.61 -18.24 -8.93
C ILE A 81 -2.82 -17.31 -8.93
N SER A 82 -4.02 -17.87 -8.89
CA SER A 82 -5.27 -17.11 -8.78
C SER A 82 -5.75 -17.07 -7.34
N LEU A 83 -5.91 -15.85 -6.83
CA LEU A 83 -6.38 -15.55 -5.47
C LEU A 83 -7.75 -14.89 -5.56
N MET A 84 -8.73 -15.38 -4.80
CA MET A 84 -10.09 -14.84 -4.80
C MET A 84 -10.58 -14.57 -3.38
N ILE A 85 -11.30 -13.46 -3.21
CA ILE A 85 -11.90 -13.01 -1.95
C ILE A 85 -13.34 -12.61 -2.24
N ASP A 86 -14.31 -13.26 -1.61
CA ASP A 86 -15.73 -12.94 -1.78
C ASP A 86 -16.09 -11.61 -1.11
N ASN A 87 -17.01 -10.85 -1.70
CA ASN A 87 -17.62 -9.67 -1.09
C ASN A 87 -18.93 -10.09 -0.39
N VAL A 88 -18.97 -10.01 0.94
CA VAL A 88 -20.13 -10.49 1.72
C VAL A 88 -20.97 -9.37 2.35
N ASP A 89 -20.38 -8.20 2.64
CA ASP A 89 -21.08 -7.06 3.28
C ASP A 89 -21.12 -5.83 2.38
N GLN A 90 -21.70 -5.96 1.20
CA GLN A 90 -21.94 -4.86 0.28
C GLN A 90 -23.35 -4.27 0.47
N ARG A 91 -23.48 -2.92 0.46
CA ARG A 91 -24.76 -2.20 0.62
C ARG A 91 -24.91 -1.13 -0.45
N SER A 92 -25.41 -1.53 -1.62
CA SER A 92 -25.52 -0.64 -2.80
C SER A 92 -26.49 0.56 -2.59
N LYS A 93 -27.47 0.45 -1.68
CA LYS A 93 -28.46 1.50 -1.42
C LYS A 93 -27.87 2.79 -0.83
N ASP A 94 -26.66 2.70 -0.22
CA ASP A 94 -26.00 3.84 0.43
C ASP A 94 -25.39 4.83 -0.60
N TYR A 95 -25.43 4.54 -1.89
CA TYR A 95 -24.72 5.29 -2.93
C TYR A 95 -25.63 5.96 -3.97
N SER A 96 -26.92 6.14 -3.71
CA SER A 96 -27.87 6.74 -4.66
C SER A 96 -27.51 8.17 -5.09
N GLU A 97 -27.00 9.00 -4.16
CA GLU A 97 -26.57 10.37 -4.47
C GLU A 97 -25.29 10.40 -5.31
N VAL A 98 -24.37 9.47 -5.04
CA VAL A 98 -23.12 9.30 -5.84
C VAL A 98 -23.40 8.88 -7.29
N ALA A 99 -24.55 8.26 -7.56
CA ALA A 99 -24.99 7.96 -8.92
C ALA A 99 -25.31 9.21 -9.74
N LYS A 100 -25.75 10.30 -9.08
CA LYS A 100 -26.23 11.52 -9.71
C LYS A 100 -25.16 12.61 -9.80
N ALA A 101 -24.34 12.78 -8.75
CA ALA A 101 -23.34 13.83 -8.64
C ALA A 101 -21.92 13.23 -8.42
N TYR A 102 -20.90 14.04 -8.67
CA TYR A 102 -19.50 13.63 -8.51
C TYR A 102 -18.98 14.03 -7.13
N ARG A 103 -18.33 13.10 -6.43
CA ARG A 103 -17.62 13.41 -5.18
C ARG A 103 -16.34 14.17 -5.49
N PRO A 104 -16.14 15.38 -4.99
CA PRO A 104 -14.88 16.11 -5.13
C PRO A 104 -13.70 15.31 -4.56
N GLY A 105 -12.60 15.29 -5.28
CA GLY A 105 -11.41 14.54 -4.88
C GLY A 105 -11.54 13.00 -4.96
N HIS A 106 -12.65 12.47 -5.49
CA HIS A 106 -12.82 11.05 -5.80
C HIS A 106 -12.69 10.80 -7.31
N ALA A 107 -12.64 9.55 -7.73
CA ALA A 107 -12.47 9.17 -9.15
C ALA A 107 -13.77 9.18 -9.96
N ASP A 108 -14.87 9.71 -9.44
CA ASP A 108 -16.20 9.62 -10.08
C ASP A 108 -16.21 10.30 -11.45
N TYR A 109 -15.81 11.58 -11.51
CA TYR A 109 -15.73 12.35 -12.76
C TYR A 109 -14.72 11.76 -13.74
N THR A 110 -13.54 11.38 -13.26
CA THR A 110 -12.46 10.90 -14.12
C THR A 110 -12.78 9.57 -14.78
N TYR A 111 -13.55 8.70 -14.12
CA TYR A 111 -14.03 7.44 -14.70
C TYR A 111 -15.08 7.68 -15.77
N ASP A 112 -16.05 8.57 -15.53
CA ASP A 112 -17.05 8.93 -16.54
C ASP A 112 -16.37 9.62 -17.74
N ALA A 113 -15.43 10.53 -17.52
CA ALA A 113 -14.69 11.23 -18.58
C ALA A 113 -13.83 10.27 -19.42
N LYS A 114 -13.22 9.26 -18.80
CA LYS A 114 -12.33 8.31 -19.50
C LYS A 114 -13.08 7.19 -20.19
N TYR A 115 -14.06 6.59 -19.49
CA TYR A 115 -14.70 5.35 -19.93
C TYR A 115 -16.14 5.57 -20.42
N GLY A 116 -16.73 6.76 -20.19
CA GLY A 116 -18.14 7.06 -20.49
C GLY A 116 -19.14 6.34 -19.61
N HIS A 117 -18.67 5.48 -18.72
CA HIS A 117 -19.47 4.65 -17.82
C HIS A 117 -18.68 4.27 -16.57
N ARG A 118 -19.36 4.20 -15.43
CA ARG A 118 -18.75 3.78 -14.15
C ARG A 118 -19.71 2.95 -13.30
N ASP A 119 -19.20 2.03 -12.52
CA ASP A 119 -19.92 1.47 -11.39
C ASP A 119 -19.83 2.45 -10.21
N TRP A 120 -20.94 3.16 -9.95
CA TRP A 120 -21.02 4.13 -8.86
C TRP A 120 -21.14 3.46 -7.47
N ARG A 121 -21.47 2.17 -7.41
CA ARG A 121 -21.65 1.43 -6.16
C ARG A 121 -20.29 1.28 -5.45
N GLY A 122 -20.12 1.98 -4.33
CA GLY A 122 -18.89 1.95 -3.54
C GLY A 122 -17.62 2.41 -4.26
N GLY A 123 -17.75 3.02 -5.46
CA GLY A 123 -16.63 3.52 -6.25
C GLY A 123 -15.95 2.47 -7.13
N GLY A 124 -16.51 1.27 -7.28
CA GLY A 124 -15.99 0.23 -8.18
C GLY A 124 -14.51 -0.10 -7.93
N ARG A 125 -13.68 -0.01 -8.97
CA ARG A 125 -12.23 -0.23 -8.92
C ARG A 125 -11.45 0.87 -8.18
N SER A 126 -12.00 2.08 -8.04
CA SER A 126 -11.34 3.16 -7.30
C SER A 126 -11.47 3.04 -5.78
N SER A 127 -12.24 2.07 -5.31
CA SER A 127 -12.45 1.80 -3.89
C SER A 127 -11.20 1.18 -3.24
N ALA A 128 -10.91 1.57 -1.99
CA ALA A 128 -9.87 0.94 -1.18
C ALA A 128 -10.09 -0.58 -0.95
N ARG A 129 -11.27 -1.12 -1.26
CA ARG A 129 -11.57 -2.57 -1.23
C ARG A 129 -10.60 -3.37 -2.11
N GLU A 130 -10.24 -2.85 -3.26
CA GLU A 130 -9.31 -3.46 -4.22
C GLU A 130 -7.96 -3.81 -3.57
N THR A 131 -7.51 -3.04 -2.58
CA THR A 131 -6.21 -3.25 -1.93
C THR A 131 -6.10 -4.57 -1.17
N ALA A 132 -7.21 -5.26 -0.84
CA ALA A 132 -7.16 -6.62 -0.30
C ALA A 132 -6.51 -7.60 -1.29
N SER A 133 -6.79 -7.44 -2.58
CA SER A 133 -6.17 -8.27 -3.63
C SER A 133 -4.66 -8.02 -3.72
N ARG A 134 -4.20 -6.77 -3.50
CA ARG A 134 -2.76 -6.45 -3.44
C ARG A 134 -2.09 -7.07 -2.23
N VAL A 135 -2.75 -7.07 -1.07
CA VAL A 135 -2.22 -7.69 0.15
C VAL A 135 -2.10 -9.20 -0.03
N ALA A 136 -3.09 -9.84 -0.65
CA ALA A 136 -3.03 -11.26 -0.98
C ALA A 136 -1.86 -11.59 -1.93
N ALA A 137 -1.68 -10.80 -3.00
CA ALA A 137 -0.54 -10.94 -3.92
C ALA A 137 0.80 -10.65 -3.22
N GLY A 138 0.85 -9.66 -2.33
CA GLY A 138 2.03 -9.32 -1.53
C GLY A 138 2.44 -10.43 -0.57
N ALA A 139 1.48 -11.19 -0.02
CA ALA A 139 1.78 -12.36 0.79
C ALA A 139 2.54 -13.44 -0.01
N VAL A 140 2.13 -13.69 -1.25
CA VAL A 140 2.88 -14.60 -2.16
C VAL A 140 4.28 -14.03 -2.44
N ALA A 141 4.40 -12.73 -2.70
CA ALA A 141 5.69 -12.09 -2.96
C ALA A 141 6.67 -12.20 -1.79
N ARG A 142 6.18 -12.12 -0.54
CA ARG A 142 7.02 -12.32 0.66
C ARG A 142 7.69 -13.69 0.70
N LEU A 143 7.04 -14.72 0.19
CA LEU A 143 7.61 -16.07 0.11
C LEU A 143 8.73 -16.18 -0.95
N VAL A 144 8.77 -15.27 -1.90
CA VAL A 144 9.86 -15.16 -2.89
C VAL A 144 11.09 -14.46 -2.29
N VAL A 145 10.89 -13.60 -1.27
CA VAL A 145 11.96 -12.85 -0.57
C VAL A 145 11.96 -13.15 0.94
N PRO A 146 12.10 -14.41 1.36
CA PRO A 146 11.99 -14.80 2.78
C PRO A 146 13.10 -14.19 3.65
N GLU A 147 14.21 -13.76 3.06
CA GLU A 147 15.31 -13.07 3.71
C GLU A 147 15.02 -11.62 4.07
N VAL A 148 13.94 -11.03 3.50
CA VAL A 148 13.60 -9.62 3.69
C VAL A 148 12.49 -9.48 4.73
N SER A 149 12.74 -8.67 5.76
CA SER A 149 11.72 -8.24 6.72
C SER A 149 11.17 -6.87 6.31
N ILE A 150 9.84 -6.76 6.21
CA ILE A 150 9.15 -5.53 5.78
C ILE A 150 8.14 -5.13 6.85
N VAL A 151 8.26 -3.90 7.35
CA VAL A 151 7.36 -3.35 8.37
C VAL A 151 6.94 -1.94 7.94
N ALA A 152 5.63 -1.67 7.99
CA ALA A 152 5.08 -0.34 7.76
C ALA A 152 4.33 0.17 8.99
N TYR A 153 4.47 1.45 9.25
CA TYR A 153 3.87 2.12 10.40
C TYR A 153 3.54 3.57 10.08
N LEU A 154 2.57 4.14 10.80
CA LEU A 154 2.21 5.54 10.65
C LEU A 154 3.20 6.41 11.41
N VAL A 155 3.64 7.49 10.76
CA VAL A 155 4.57 8.48 11.32
C VAL A 155 3.94 9.87 11.47
N GLU A 156 2.78 10.09 10.83
CA GLU A 156 2.04 11.35 10.91
C GLU A 156 0.55 11.09 10.67
N MET A 157 -0.34 11.78 11.40
CA MET A 157 -1.78 11.80 11.16
C MET A 157 -2.34 13.20 11.38
N GLY A 158 -3.02 13.77 10.36
CA GLY A 158 -3.63 15.08 10.45
C GLY A 158 -2.65 16.22 10.77
N GLY A 159 -1.36 16.06 10.44
CA GLY A 159 -0.29 17.02 10.73
C GLY A 159 0.44 16.79 12.06
N ASP A 160 -0.08 15.90 12.94
CA ASP A 160 0.62 15.53 14.19
C ASP A 160 1.59 14.36 13.90
N ARG A 161 2.85 14.53 14.30
CA ARG A 161 3.94 13.58 14.03
C ARG A 161 4.31 12.80 15.28
N ILE A 162 4.87 11.60 15.06
CA ILE A 162 5.52 10.84 16.13
C ILE A 162 6.78 11.56 16.65
N ASP A 163 7.13 11.29 17.88
CA ASP A 163 8.47 11.55 18.39
C ASP A 163 9.39 10.38 18.00
N ARG A 164 10.39 10.64 17.15
CA ARG A 164 11.36 9.63 16.74
C ARG A 164 12.20 9.09 17.93
N GLY A 165 12.32 9.86 19.01
CA GLY A 165 12.95 9.43 20.25
C GLY A 165 12.13 8.45 21.07
N ALA A 166 10.82 8.40 20.84
CA ALA A 166 9.88 7.48 21.48
C ALA A 166 9.54 6.24 20.62
N PHE A 167 10.32 5.99 19.56
CA PHE A 167 10.07 4.88 18.63
C PHE A 167 10.28 3.52 19.32
N ASP A 168 9.22 2.71 19.35
CA ASP A 168 9.23 1.34 19.83
C ASP A 168 8.51 0.43 18.83
N VAL A 169 9.23 -0.51 18.23
CA VAL A 169 8.69 -1.46 17.26
C VAL A 169 7.58 -2.32 17.84
N GLY A 170 7.61 -2.63 19.15
CA GLY A 170 6.58 -3.39 19.84
C GLY A 170 5.23 -2.66 19.88
N GLN A 171 5.22 -1.34 19.82
CA GLN A 171 4.01 -0.55 19.82
C GLN A 171 3.25 -0.61 18.48
N ILE A 172 3.90 -0.92 17.37
CA ILE A 172 3.28 -0.94 16.02
C ILE A 172 2.07 -1.88 15.99
N SER A 173 2.15 -3.05 16.61
CA SER A 173 1.04 -4.02 16.67
C SER A 173 0.15 -3.86 17.91
N ALA A 174 0.54 -3.02 18.87
CA ALA A 174 -0.14 -2.88 20.15
C ALA A 174 -1.29 -1.85 20.11
N ASN A 175 -1.38 -1.04 19.07
CA ASN A 175 -2.43 -0.02 18.92
C ASN A 175 -3.07 -0.06 17.52
N PRO A 176 -4.30 0.50 17.37
CA PRO A 176 -5.06 0.39 16.12
C PRO A 176 -4.51 1.25 14.97
N PHE A 177 -3.48 2.06 15.21
CA PHE A 177 -2.92 2.99 14.23
C PHE A 177 -1.65 2.47 13.58
N PHE A 178 -1.14 1.30 13.98
CA PHE A 178 0.22 0.86 13.61
C PHE A 178 1.27 1.94 13.95
N CYS A 179 1.11 2.60 15.08
CA CYS A 179 1.96 3.71 15.50
C CYS A 179 3.08 3.21 16.42
N PRO A 180 4.37 3.50 16.13
CA PRO A 180 5.49 3.09 16.99
C PRO A 180 5.66 3.96 18.24
N ASP A 181 4.89 5.06 18.38
CA ASP A 181 4.92 5.99 19.50
C ASP A 181 3.58 5.94 20.24
N ALA A 182 3.55 5.40 21.45
CA ALA A 182 2.35 5.28 22.27
C ALA A 182 1.73 6.64 22.60
N GLY A 183 2.56 7.68 22.80
CA GLY A 183 2.11 9.05 23.06
C GLY A 183 1.40 9.67 21.84
N ALA A 184 1.97 9.48 20.65
CA ALA A 184 1.32 9.88 19.40
C ALA A 184 0.03 9.11 19.15
N ALA A 185 0.01 7.81 19.39
CA ALA A 185 -1.19 6.98 19.24
C ALA A 185 -2.35 7.51 20.12
N ALA A 186 -2.08 7.90 21.38
CA ALA A 186 -3.06 8.49 22.26
C ALA A 186 -3.57 9.85 21.76
N ARG A 187 -2.71 10.71 21.23
CA ARG A 187 -3.11 12.01 20.63
C ARG A 187 -3.96 11.78 19.37
N TRP A 188 -3.58 10.83 18.52
CA TRP A 188 -4.30 10.52 17.27
C TRP A 188 -5.70 9.94 17.52
N GLU A 189 -5.90 9.23 18.62
CA GLU A 189 -7.22 8.79 19.04
C GLU A 189 -8.16 9.97 19.24
N VAL A 190 -7.72 11.00 19.96
CA VAL A 190 -8.49 12.23 20.21
C VAL A 190 -8.72 13.01 18.92
N LEU A 191 -7.67 13.17 18.11
CA LEU A 191 -7.70 13.91 16.86
C LEU A 191 -8.69 13.29 15.85
N LEU A 192 -8.62 11.96 15.70
CA LEU A 192 -9.48 11.24 14.76
C LEU A 192 -10.95 11.18 15.23
N ASP A 193 -11.19 11.04 16.53
CA ASP A 193 -12.55 11.12 17.10
C ASP A 193 -13.16 12.53 16.90
N ALA A 194 -12.37 13.59 17.03
CA ALA A 194 -12.82 14.96 16.75
C ALA A 194 -13.18 15.13 15.26
N ALA A 195 -12.33 14.67 14.35
CA ALA A 195 -12.60 14.72 12.91
C ALA A 195 -13.88 13.92 12.55
N ARG A 196 -14.04 12.71 13.11
CA ARG A 196 -15.22 11.89 12.89
C ARG A 196 -16.51 12.55 13.40
N LYS A 197 -16.48 13.17 14.57
CA LYS A 197 -17.63 13.92 15.13
C LYS A 197 -18.00 15.13 14.28
N ALA A 198 -17.01 15.77 13.67
CA ALA A 198 -17.21 16.87 12.73
C ALA A 198 -17.66 16.42 11.33
N GLY A 199 -17.85 15.11 11.10
CA GLY A 199 -18.21 14.57 9.79
C GLY A 199 -17.11 14.66 8.73
N SER A 200 -15.83 14.79 9.16
CA SER A 200 -14.65 14.98 8.33
C SER A 200 -13.72 13.74 8.35
N SER A 201 -12.56 13.86 7.74
CA SER A 201 -11.56 12.79 7.63
C SER A 201 -10.13 13.38 7.72
N LEU A 202 -9.15 12.53 8.01
CA LEU A 202 -7.75 12.91 8.12
C LEU A 202 -6.88 12.16 7.10
N GLY A 203 -5.84 12.83 6.64
CA GLY A 203 -4.71 12.20 5.94
C GLY A 203 -3.67 11.71 6.93
N ALA A 204 -2.71 10.93 6.43
CA ALA A 204 -1.60 10.42 7.22
C ALA A 204 -0.39 10.09 6.35
N VAL A 205 0.76 9.95 6.98
CA VAL A 205 1.99 9.47 6.34
C VAL A 205 2.39 8.13 6.95
N ILE A 206 2.64 7.16 6.07
CA ILE A 206 3.17 5.83 6.41
C ILE A 206 4.65 5.81 6.05
N GLU A 207 5.48 5.27 6.94
CA GLU A 207 6.84 4.87 6.64
C GLU A 207 6.92 3.35 6.57
N CYS A 208 7.56 2.85 5.53
CA CYS A 208 7.78 1.42 5.30
C CYS A 208 9.27 1.16 5.18
N VAL A 209 9.75 0.21 5.98
CA VAL A 209 11.17 -0.15 6.04
C VAL A 209 11.32 -1.63 5.68
N ALA A 210 12.19 -1.92 4.71
CA ALA A 210 12.60 -3.27 4.38
C ALA A 210 14.06 -3.48 4.78
N THR A 211 14.31 -4.48 5.64
CA THR A 211 15.65 -4.89 6.06
C THR A 211 16.00 -6.26 5.49
N GLY A 212 17.30 -6.56 5.35
CA GLY A 212 17.76 -7.81 4.74
C GLY A 212 17.75 -7.79 3.19
N VAL A 213 17.49 -6.64 2.59
CA VAL A 213 17.62 -6.48 1.13
C VAL A 213 19.10 -6.50 0.77
N PRO A 214 19.60 -7.48 -0.03
CA PRO A 214 21.00 -7.51 -0.42
C PRO A 214 21.39 -6.30 -1.29
N ALA A 215 22.65 -5.93 -1.30
CA ALA A 215 23.16 -4.99 -2.28
C ALA A 215 23.06 -5.56 -3.68
N GLY A 216 22.62 -4.74 -4.66
CA GLY A 216 22.61 -5.15 -6.07
C GLY A 216 21.22 -5.33 -6.71
N TRP A 217 20.12 -5.29 -5.95
CA TRP A 217 18.78 -5.36 -6.54
C TRP A 217 18.36 -4.00 -7.10
N GLY A 218 17.83 -4.01 -8.31
CA GLY A 218 17.47 -2.80 -9.03
C GLY A 218 18.23 -2.67 -10.33
N ALA A 219 18.08 -1.53 -10.99
CA ALA A 219 18.77 -1.22 -12.23
C ALA A 219 19.06 0.27 -12.33
N PRO A 220 20.09 0.70 -13.07
CA PRO A 220 20.28 2.10 -13.40
C PRO A 220 19.21 2.58 -14.38
N LEU A 221 18.87 3.85 -14.38
CA LEU A 221 17.97 4.57 -15.30
C LEU A 221 16.51 4.10 -15.26
N TYR A 222 16.04 3.21 -16.14
CA TYR A 222 14.61 3.01 -16.42
C TYR A 222 13.89 2.02 -15.50
N ALA A 223 14.59 1.25 -14.70
CA ALA A 223 14.04 0.29 -13.75
C ALA A 223 14.67 0.47 -12.37
N LYS A 224 14.99 1.69 -12.03
CA LYS A 224 15.52 2.06 -10.73
C LYS A 224 14.60 1.55 -9.61
N LEU A 225 15.18 0.95 -8.58
CA LEU A 225 14.41 0.41 -7.46
C LEU A 225 13.55 1.50 -6.78
N ASP A 226 14.09 2.73 -6.61
CA ASP A 226 13.35 3.87 -6.09
C ASP A 226 12.15 4.26 -6.97
N ALA A 227 12.32 4.25 -8.30
CA ALA A 227 11.26 4.57 -9.25
C ALA A 227 10.15 3.49 -9.25
N GLU A 228 10.52 2.21 -9.20
CA GLU A 228 9.54 1.10 -9.12
C GLU A 228 8.76 1.13 -7.80
N LEU A 229 9.44 1.40 -6.68
CA LEU A 229 8.80 1.58 -5.36
C LEU A 229 7.86 2.78 -5.35
N ALA A 230 8.30 3.91 -5.92
CA ALA A 230 7.47 5.11 -6.01
C ALA A 230 6.23 4.85 -6.88
N ALA A 231 6.37 4.21 -8.05
CA ALA A 231 5.25 3.86 -8.93
C ALA A 231 4.27 2.89 -8.25
N ALA A 232 4.79 1.87 -7.57
CA ALA A 232 4.00 0.89 -6.82
C ALA A 232 3.17 1.56 -5.73
N CYS A 233 3.81 2.37 -4.87
CA CYS A 233 3.15 3.06 -3.77
C CYS A 233 2.19 4.15 -4.27
N MET A 234 2.55 4.92 -5.32
CA MET A 234 1.68 5.93 -5.91
C MET A 234 0.41 5.31 -6.54
N SER A 235 0.44 4.04 -6.93
CA SER A 235 -0.72 3.31 -7.46
C SER A 235 -1.76 2.96 -6.40
N ILE A 236 -1.43 3.06 -5.10
CA ILE A 236 -2.35 2.78 -4.00
C ILE A 236 -3.43 3.87 -3.93
N ASN A 237 -4.68 3.46 -3.73
CA ASN A 237 -5.81 4.39 -3.59
C ASN A 237 -5.54 5.42 -2.49
N ALA A 238 -5.87 6.70 -2.77
CA ALA A 238 -5.68 7.87 -1.91
C ALA A 238 -4.22 8.33 -1.69
N VAL A 239 -3.22 7.65 -2.21
CA VAL A 239 -1.83 8.13 -2.16
C VAL A 239 -1.65 9.37 -3.03
N LYS A 240 -0.90 10.36 -2.53
CA LYS A 240 -0.59 11.63 -3.19
C LYS A 240 0.88 12.05 -3.13
N GLY A 241 1.68 11.33 -2.36
CA GLY A 241 3.11 11.59 -2.27
C GLY A 241 3.87 10.31 -1.91
N VAL A 242 5.08 10.18 -2.44
CA VAL A 242 6.03 9.12 -2.11
C VAL A 242 7.41 9.75 -1.98
N GLU A 243 8.13 9.39 -0.93
CA GLU A 243 9.51 9.80 -0.69
C GLU A 243 10.37 8.56 -0.46
N ILE A 244 11.63 8.60 -0.92
CA ILE A 244 12.63 7.55 -0.70
C ILE A 244 13.73 8.15 0.19
N GLY A 245 14.10 7.44 1.25
CA GLY A 245 15.07 7.95 2.22
C GLY A 245 14.63 9.27 2.83
N ASP A 246 15.51 10.29 2.81
CA ASP A 246 15.18 11.63 3.31
C ASP A 246 14.18 12.38 2.42
N GLY A 247 13.94 11.90 1.18
CA GLY A 247 12.95 12.48 0.28
C GLY A 247 13.20 13.97 0.00
N PHE A 248 12.18 14.82 0.22
CA PHE A 248 12.33 16.26 0.01
C PHE A 248 13.27 16.94 0.99
N ASP A 249 13.54 16.36 2.17
CA ASP A 249 14.48 16.94 3.14
C ASP A 249 15.92 16.90 2.60
N ALA A 250 16.27 15.88 1.80
CA ALA A 250 17.58 15.82 1.13
C ALA A 250 17.87 17.08 0.28
N SER A 251 16.85 17.71 -0.31
CA SER A 251 17.03 18.92 -1.13
C SER A 251 17.43 20.17 -0.33
N ARG A 252 17.34 20.11 1.01
CA ARG A 252 17.69 21.20 1.94
C ARG A 252 19.08 21.02 2.54
N LEU A 253 19.71 19.85 2.31
CA LEU A 253 21.02 19.52 2.82
C LEU A 253 22.13 19.99 1.86
N ARG A 254 23.31 20.22 2.42
CA ARG A 254 24.53 20.36 1.62
C ARG A 254 25.07 18.99 1.24
N GLY A 255 25.89 18.91 0.20
CA GLY A 255 26.43 17.63 -0.30
C GLY A 255 27.12 16.80 0.77
N GLU A 256 27.93 17.41 1.62
CA GLU A 256 28.59 16.72 2.72
C GLU A 256 27.65 16.26 3.84
N GLN A 257 26.50 16.91 4.02
CA GLN A 257 25.48 16.53 4.98
C GLN A 257 24.60 15.39 4.46
N ASN A 258 24.39 15.33 3.14
CA ASN A 258 23.59 14.29 2.49
C ASN A 258 24.42 13.05 2.12
N ALA A 259 25.71 13.05 2.41
CA ALA A 259 26.58 11.93 2.06
C ALA A 259 26.33 10.72 2.98
N ASP A 260 26.05 9.56 2.39
CA ASP A 260 26.03 8.27 3.08
C ASP A 260 27.48 7.76 3.20
N ALA A 261 28.24 8.38 4.13
CA ALA A 261 29.64 8.07 4.32
C ALA A 261 29.89 6.61 4.67
N MET A 262 30.99 6.04 4.20
CA MET A 262 31.33 4.63 4.38
C MET A 262 32.66 4.45 5.11
N ARG A 263 32.78 3.33 5.83
CA ARG A 263 34.00 2.81 6.44
C ARG A 263 34.26 1.39 5.94
N ALA A 264 35.52 0.98 5.99
CA ALA A 264 35.86 -0.42 5.80
C ALA A 264 35.30 -1.25 6.97
N GLY A 265 34.66 -2.37 6.67
CA GLY A 265 34.17 -3.35 7.65
C GLY A 265 34.51 -4.77 7.23
N ASP A 266 34.51 -5.73 8.17
CA ASP A 266 34.92 -7.13 7.94
C ASP A 266 34.05 -7.86 6.91
N GLY A 267 32.79 -7.44 6.74
CA GLY A 267 31.83 -8.07 5.79
C GLY A 267 31.50 -7.18 4.58
N GLY A 268 32.24 -6.09 4.35
CA GLY A 268 31.96 -5.12 3.29
C GLY A 268 31.86 -3.67 3.84
N PRO A 269 31.33 -2.74 3.04
CA PRO A 269 31.20 -1.34 3.45
C PRO A 269 30.23 -1.19 4.62
N GLN A 270 30.64 -0.47 5.66
CA GLN A 270 29.79 -0.03 6.75
C GLN A 270 29.37 1.42 6.49
N PHE A 271 28.09 1.63 6.28
CA PHE A 271 27.49 2.95 6.09
C PHE A 271 27.29 3.65 7.43
N LEU A 272 27.54 4.96 7.48
CA LEU A 272 27.40 5.78 8.69
C LEU A 272 26.08 6.57 8.70
N ALA A 273 25.40 6.67 7.56
CA ALA A 273 24.10 7.31 7.37
C ALA A 273 23.31 6.55 6.29
N ASN A 274 22.02 6.86 6.15
CA ASN A 274 21.15 6.26 5.14
C ASN A 274 20.17 7.30 4.56
N HIS A 275 20.70 8.45 4.15
CA HIS A 275 19.96 9.55 3.53
C HIS A 275 19.27 9.10 2.23
N SER A 276 19.96 8.24 1.47
CA SER A 276 19.46 7.66 0.20
C SER A 276 18.40 6.60 0.40
N GLY A 277 18.06 6.22 1.65
CA GLY A 277 17.05 5.20 1.95
C GLY A 277 17.38 3.82 1.37
N GLY A 278 18.65 3.39 1.44
CA GLY A 278 19.10 2.07 1.00
C GLY A 278 19.24 1.89 -0.52
N ILE A 279 19.12 2.98 -1.30
CA ILE A 279 19.14 2.93 -2.77
C ILE A 279 20.09 4.00 -3.32
N ALA A 280 21.11 3.60 -4.05
CA ALA A 280 22.05 4.49 -4.72
C ALA A 280 22.08 4.17 -6.22
N GLY A 281 21.91 5.19 -7.06
CA GLY A 281 21.89 5.00 -8.52
C GLY A 281 20.77 4.07 -9.02
N GLY A 282 19.71 3.86 -8.22
CA GLY A 282 18.60 2.97 -8.54
C GLY A 282 18.81 1.52 -8.12
N ILE A 283 19.87 1.23 -7.37
CA ILE A 283 20.28 -0.12 -6.97
C ILE A 283 20.40 -0.16 -5.45
N SER A 284 19.95 -1.24 -4.80
CA SER A 284 20.03 -1.43 -3.36
C SER A 284 21.47 -1.46 -2.87
N THR A 285 21.74 -0.85 -1.70
CA THR A 285 23.07 -0.75 -1.10
C THR A 285 23.37 -1.83 -0.06
N GLY A 286 22.36 -2.61 0.35
CA GLY A 286 22.43 -3.50 1.50
C GLY A 286 21.94 -2.85 2.81
N GLN A 287 21.72 -1.54 2.82
CA GLN A 287 21.08 -0.83 3.94
C GLN A 287 19.57 -1.03 3.94
N PRO A 288 18.87 -0.70 5.04
CA PRO A 288 17.41 -0.67 5.05
C PRO A 288 16.84 0.19 3.93
N VAL A 289 15.90 -0.37 3.16
CA VAL A 289 15.16 0.39 2.14
C VAL A 289 14.01 1.11 2.82
N VAL A 290 13.98 2.45 2.71
CA VAL A 290 13.02 3.31 3.41
C VAL A 290 12.16 4.08 2.42
N VAL A 291 10.83 3.92 2.55
CA VAL A 291 9.84 4.63 1.74
C VAL A 291 8.81 5.30 2.64
N ARG A 292 8.49 6.57 2.40
CA ARG A 292 7.37 7.28 3.03
C ARG A 292 6.26 7.54 2.02
N VAL A 293 5.00 7.32 2.46
CA VAL A 293 3.83 7.36 1.59
C VAL A 293 2.76 8.24 2.21
N GLY A 294 2.43 9.35 1.55
CA GLY A 294 1.43 10.31 1.97
C GLY A 294 0.04 9.98 1.45
N PHE A 295 -0.90 9.75 2.34
CA PHE A 295 -2.31 9.50 2.06
C PHE A 295 -3.13 10.76 2.28
N LYS A 296 -3.92 11.17 1.28
CA LYS A 296 -4.89 12.25 1.44
C LYS A 296 -6.05 11.82 2.34
N PRO A 297 -6.78 12.78 2.94
CA PRO A 297 -8.05 12.52 3.62
C PRO A 297 -9.04 11.81 2.70
N THR A 298 -9.92 10.97 3.27
CA THR A 298 -11.01 10.32 2.54
C THR A 298 -11.96 11.37 1.98
N SER A 299 -12.28 11.28 0.67
CA SER A 299 -13.17 12.24 -0.01
C SER A 299 -14.65 12.05 0.34
N SER A 300 -15.01 10.91 0.93
CA SER A 300 -16.39 10.60 1.33
C SER A 300 -16.60 11.06 2.77
N ILE A 301 -17.17 12.24 2.93
CA ILE A 301 -17.39 12.91 4.23
C ILE A 301 -18.85 13.32 4.40
N LEU A 302 -19.25 13.59 5.64
CA LEU A 302 -20.62 14.02 6.00
C LEU A 302 -20.80 15.55 5.94
N THR A 303 -19.71 16.30 5.81
CA THR A 303 -19.76 17.74 5.54
C THR A 303 -20.18 17.96 4.09
N PRO A 304 -21.18 18.84 3.81
CA PRO A 304 -21.56 19.20 2.45
C PRO A 304 -20.35 19.77 1.67
N VAL A 305 -20.21 19.38 0.42
CA VAL A 305 -19.15 19.88 -0.48
C VAL A 305 -19.77 20.27 -1.82
N GLU A 306 -19.42 21.46 -2.31
CA GLU A 306 -19.84 21.95 -3.62
C GLU A 306 -19.30 21.05 -4.73
N THR A 307 -20.13 20.76 -5.72
CA THR A 307 -19.81 19.89 -6.85
C THR A 307 -20.75 20.15 -8.03
N ILE A 308 -20.65 19.33 -9.07
CA ILE A 308 -21.59 19.28 -10.19
C ILE A 308 -22.26 17.90 -10.27
N ASP A 309 -23.47 17.90 -10.79
CA ASP A 309 -24.14 16.66 -11.18
C ASP A 309 -23.62 16.14 -12.55
N ARG A 310 -24.12 14.99 -12.99
CA ARG A 310 -23.74 14.39 -14.27
C ARG A 310 -24.19 15.21 -15.49
N MET A 311 -25.13 16.14 -15.33
CA MET A 311 -25.59 17.05 -16.40
C MET A 311 -24.81 18.36 -16.44
N GLY A 312 -23.87 18.56 -15.47
CA GLY A 312 -23.06 19.76 -15.35
C GLY A 312 -23.71 20.88 -14.54
N ALA A 313 -24.82 20.62 -13.85
CA ALA A 313 -25.44 21.61 -12.98
C ALA A 313 -24.75 21.65 -11.61
N GLU A 314 -24.57 22.85 -11.05
CA GLU A 314 -24.02 23.06 -9.72
C GLU A 314 -24.92 22.44 -8.64
N THR A 315 -24.33 21.77 -7.69
CA THR A 315 -25.01 21.11 -6.57
C THR A 315 -24.09 20.94 -5.36
N GLU A 316 -24.61 20.42 -4.27
CA GLU A 316 -23.82 19.98 -3.13
C GLU A 316 -23.98 18.47 -2.94
N ILE A 317 -22.94 17.81 -2.43
CA ILE A 317 -22.99 16.39 -2.06
C ILE A 317 -22.58 16.17 -0.61
N VAL A 318 -23.34 15.33 0.07
CA VAL A 318 -23.01 14.74 1.37
C VAL A 318 -22.85 13.24 1.15
N THR A 319 -21.65 12.72 1.34
CA THR A 319 -21.42 11.29 1.11
C THR A 319 -21.70 10.49 2.38
N ARG A 320 -22.92 9.97 2.48
CA ARG A 320 -23.30 9.04 3.54
C ARG A 320 -22.75 7.65 3.25
N GLY A 321 -22.45 6.87 4.28
CA GLY A 321 -21.94 5.50 4.12
C GLY A 321 -20.89 5.15 5.17
N ARG A 322 -20.33 3.94 5.02
CA ARG A 322 -19.34 3.38 5.93
C ARG A 322 -17.92 3.62 5.38
N HIS A 323 -17.39 4.81 5.64
CA HIS A 323 -16.06 5.21 5.16
C HIS A 323 -15.04 5.22 6.31
N ASP A 324 -13.77 5.01 5.97
CA ASP A 324 -12.67 5.17 6.93
C ASP A 324 -12.45 6.66 7.21
N PRO A 325 -12.43 7.10 8.48
CA PRO A 325 -12.08 8.48 8.81
C PRO A 325 -10.61 8.79 8.53
N CYS A 326 -9.74 7.77 8.48
CA CYS A 326 -8.37 7.84 7.96
C CYS A 326 -8.05 6.52 7.24
N VAL A 327 -8.00 6.54 5.90
CA VAL A 327 -7.78 5.32 5.10
C VAL A 327 -6.35 4.78 5.26
N ALA A 328 -5.38 5.61 5.65
CA ALA A 328 -3.98 5.22 5.83
C ALA A 328 -3.80 4.15 6.92
N ILE A 329 -4.67 4.09 7.93
CA ILE A 329 -4.62 3.05 8.96
C ILE A 329 -4.60 1.66 8.30
N ARG A 330 -5.51 1.43 7.36
CA ARG A 330 -5.53 0.19 6.55
C ARG A 330 -4.53 0.20 5.40
N GLY A 331 -3.91 1.34 5.15
CA GLY A 331 -2.87 1.51 4.13
C GLY A 331 -1.54 0.87 4.50
N ALA A 332 -1.20 0.76 5.79
CA ALA A 332 0.09 0.21 6.22
C ALA A 332 0.35 -1.20 5.67
N PRO A 333 -0.55 -2.19 5.84
CA PRO A 333 -0.37 -3.52 5.22
C PRO A 333 -0.34 -3.50 3.69
N VAL A 334 -0.96 -2.50 3.05
CA VAL A 334 -0.94 -2.36 1.59
C VAL A 334 0.42 -1.86 1.10
N VAL A 335 1.02 -0.88 1.80
CA VAL A 335 2.37 -0.39 1.49
C VAL A 335 3.40 -1.51 1.67
N GLU A 336 3.29 -2.30 2.75
CA GLU A 336 4.12 -3.50 2.95
C GLU A 336 4.00 -4.48 1.78
N ALA A 337 2.77 -4.75 1.31
CA ALA A 337 2.52 -5.66 0.21
C ALA A 337 3.13 -5.17 -1.10
N MET A 338 3.01 -3.87 -1.39
CA MET A 338 3.60 -3.28 -2.60
C MET A 338 5.13 -3.27 -2.54
N MET A 339 5.74 -3.03 -1.36
CA MET A 339 7.17 -3.18 -1.15
C MET A 339 7.62 -4.62 -1.44
N ALA A 340 6.92 -5.62 -0.90
CA ALA A 340 7.23 -7.04 -1.13
C ALA A 340 7.16 -7.42 -2.61
N LEU A 341 6.11 -6.96 -3.32
CA LEU A 341 5.92 -7.22 -4.75
C LEU A 341 7.07 -6.64 -5.59
N VAL A 342 7.48 -5.40 -5.31
CA VAL A 342 8.61 -4.77 -6.00
C VAL A 342 9.91 -5.51 -5.71
N LEU A 343 10.21 -5.80 -4.45
CA LEU A 343 11.46 -6.46 -4.08
C LEU A 343 11.54 -7.88 -4.64
N ALA A 344 10.43 -8.63 -4.66
CA ALA A 344 10.38 -9.95 -5.26
C ALA A 344 10.61 -9.90 -6.79
N ASP A 345 10.02 -8.92 -7.48
CA ASP A 345 10.27 -8.70 -8.91
C ASP A 345 11.74 -8.35 -9.18
N GLN A 346 12.31 -7.44 -8.40
CA GLN A 346 13.71 -7.03 -8.54
C GLN A 346 14.70 -8.16 -8.22
N LYS A 347 14.41 -9.01 -7.23
CA LYS A 347 15.20 -10.23 -6.96
C LYS A 347 15.23 -11.16 -8.17
N LEU A 348 14.07 -11.42 -8.78
CA LEU A 348 13.98 -12.31 -9.94
C LEU A 348 14.66 -11.71 -11.17
N LEU A 349 14.53 -10.40 -11.39
CA LEU A 349 15.26 -9.67 -12.45
C LEU A 349 16.77 -9.76 -12.23
N HIS A 350 17.24 -9.51 -11.01
CA HIS A 350 18.65 -9.62 -10.65
C HIS A 350 19.20 -11.03 -10.94
N ARG A 351 18.47 -12.08 -10.49
CA ARG A 351 18.85 -13.47 -10.76
C ARG A 351 18.91 -13.79 -12.26
N GLY A 352 17.96 -13.27 -13.04
CA GLY A 352 17.92 -13.45 -14.50
C GLY A 352 19.09 -12.78 -15.21
N GLN A 353 19.57 -11.62 -14.72
CA GLN A 353 20.64 -10.84 -15.32
C GLN A 353 22.03 -11.23 -14.81
N CYS A 354 22.18 -11.46 -13.50
CA CYS A 354 23.48 -11.62 -12.85
C CYS A 354 23.79 -13.07 -12.47
N GLY A 355 22.83 -13.99 -12.62
CA GLY A 355 22.94 -15.38 -12.17
C GLY A 355 22.78 -15.54 -10.66
N GLY A 356 22.84 -16.79 -10.16
CA GLY A 356 22.60 -17.11 -8.75
C GLY A 356 23.80 -16.87 -7.82
N ASN A 357 24.96 -16.44 -8.32
CA ASN A 357 26.21 -16.35 -7.56
C ASN A 357 26.56 -14.94 -7.04
N ARG A 358 25.68 -13.98 -7.19
CA ARG A 358 25.86 -12.61 -6.69
C ARG A 358 24.59 -12.17 -5.95
N GLY A 359 24.69 -12.06 -4.65
CA GLY A 359 23.63 -11.57 -3.76
C GLY A 359 22.81 -12.64 -3.08
#